data_912459742ad60f5bc08153e757a97ff4
#
_entry.id   912459742ad60f5bc08153e757a97ff4
#
_cell.length_a   1.000
_cell.length_b   1.000
_cell.length_c   1.000
_cell.angle_alpha   90.00
_cell.angle_beta   90.00
_cell.angle_gamma   90.00
#
_symmetry.space_group_name_H-M   'P 1'
#
loop_
_entity.id
_entity.type
_entity.pdbx_description
1 polymer ?
#
loop_
_entity_poly.entity_id
_entity_poly.type
_entity_poly.pdbx_seq_one_letter_code
_entity_poly.pdbx_strand_id
1 'polypeptide(L)' 'MEDKRIRRNLYRVLRKTGVQKNDIKPNASYRRDLHLDSIDWKIFTFYLEGIFDISVRGGELLNLGSVNDTLQFLKNTA' A
#
# COMPACT_ATOMS: atom_id res chain seq x y z
N MET A 1 -6.63 15.00 0.72
CA MET A 1 -7.26 13.88 1.46
C MET A 1 -6.66 13.81 2.86
N GLU A 2 -7.49 13.56 3.86
CA GLU A 2 -7.03 13.47 5.24
C GLU A 2 -6.18 12.23 5.50
N ASP A 3 -5.20 12.37 6.39
CA ASP A 3 -4.30 11.29 6.74
C ASP A 3 -5.02 10.03 7.22
N LYS A 4 -6.05 10.20 8.05
CA LYS A 4 -6.84 9.08 8.55
C LYS A 4 -7.52 8.30 7.42
N ARG A 5 -8.04 9.03 6.44
CA ARG A 5 -8.75 8.42 5.31
C ARG A 5 -7.77 7.66 4.42
N ILE A 6 -6.61 8.25 4.17
CA ILE A 6 -5.56 7.61 3.40
C ILE A 6 -5.12 6.32 4.07
N ARG A 7 -4.85 6.38 5.37
CA ARG A 7 -4.43 5.21 6.15
C ARG A 7 -5.48 4.12 6.13
N ARG A 8 -6.74 4.49 6.36
CA ARG A 8 -7.85 3.52 6.38
C ARG A 8 -7.97 2.81 5.03
N ASN A 9 -7.90 3.55 3.96
CA ASN A 9 -8.04 3.00 2.62
C ASN A 9 -6.84 2.13 2.24
N LEU A 10 -5.63 2.54 2.63
CA LEU A 10 -4.44 1.73 2.39
C LEU A 10 -4.51 0.41 3.15
N TYR A 11 -4.93 0.45 4.41
CA TYR A 11 -5.08 -0.76 5.22
C TYR A 11 -6.12 -1.70 4.60
N ARG A 12 -7.20 -1.13 4.06
CA ARG A 12 -8.22 -1.92 3.37
C ARG A 12 -7.64 -2.62 2.14
N VAL A 13 -6.83 -1.90 1.37
CA VAL A 13 -6.17 -2.48 0.19
C VAL A 13 -5.26 -3.63 0.60
N LEU A 14 -4.47 -3.45 1.64
CA LEU A 14 -3.58 -4.49 2.14
C LEU A 14 -4.34 -5.73 2.58
N ARG A 15 -5.46 -5.55 3.26
CA ARG A 15 -6.30 -6.67 3.68
C ARG A 15 -6.89 -7.42 2.48
N LYS A 16 -7.30 -6.69 1.47
CA LYS A 16 -7.81 -7.30 0.22
C LYS A 16 -6.71 -8.06 -0.52
N THR A 17 -5.47 -7.64 -0.35
CA THR A 17 -4.32 -8.32 -0.94
C THR A 17 -4.00 -9.63 -0.19
N GLY A 18 -4.52 -9.79 1.02
CA GLY A 18 -4.33 -11.00 1.80
C GLY A 18 -3.53 -10.81 3.07
N VAL A 19 -3.16 -9.59 3.39
CA VAL A 19 -2.38 -9.29 4.60
C VAL A 19 -3.27 -9.33 5.83
N GLN A 20 -2.78 -9.97 6.90
CA GLN A 20 -3.50 -10.03 8.16
C GLN A 20 -3.54 -8.66 8.82
N LYS A 21 -4.69 -8.33 9.42
CA LYS A 21 -4.88 -7.04 10.08
C LYS A 21 -3.80 -6.75 11.13
N ASN A 22 -3.42 -7.76 11.90
CA ASN A 22 -2.46 -7.58 12.99
C ASN A 22 -1.04 -7.32 12.50
N ASP A 23 -0.74 -7.63 11.24
CA ASP A 23 0.57 -7.41 10.66
C ASP A 23 0.71 -6.04 10.02
N ILE A 24 -0.40 -5.31 9.87
CA ILE A 24 -0.38 -4.00 9.23
C ILE A 24 -0.02 -2.94 10.26
N LYS A 25 1.24 -2.48 10.19
CA LYS A 25 1.78 -1.44 11.07
C LYS A 25 2.47 -0.38 10.23
N PRO A 26 2.54 0.87 10.71
CA PRO A 26 3.16 1.95 9.92
C PRO A 26 4.59 1.66 9.49
N ASN A 27 5.37 0.98 10.31
CA ASN A 27 6.76 0.65 10.01
C ASN A 27 6.93 -0.74 9.39
N ALA A 28 5.84 -1.42 9.03
CA ALA A 28 5.92 -2.75 8.44
C ALA A 28 6.56 -2.69 7.06
N SER A 29 7.54 -3.55 6.84
CA SER A 29 8.18 -3.71 5.54
C SER A 29 7.36 -4.67 4.68
N TYR A 30 7.16 -4.32 3.42
CA TYR A 30 6.39 -5.18 2.53
C TYR A 30 7.06 -6.54 2.32
N ARG A 31 8.38 -6.58 2.30
CA ARG A 31 9.10 -7.84 2.09
C ARG A 31 9.31 -8.61 3.38
N ARG A 32 9.77 -7.93 4.44
CA ARG A 32 10.13 -8.58 5.69
C ARG A 32 8.93 -8.97 6.53
N ASP A 33 7.99 -8.04 6.67
CA ASP A 33 6.89 -8.19 7.62
C ASP A 33 5.62 -8.70 6.96
N LEU A 34 5.33 -8.27 5.74
CA LEU A 34 4.09 -8.61 5.04
C LEU A 34 4.28 -9.70 3.99
N HIS A 35 5.51 -10.03 3.65
CA HIS A 35 5.86 -11.14 2.74
C HIS A 35 5.15 -11.07 1.39
N LEU A 36 5.02 -9.87 0.82
CA LEU A 36 4.36 -9.72 -0.48
C LEU A 36 5.30 -10.19 -1.61
N ASP A 37 4.84 -11.14 -2.40
CA ASP A 37 5.57 -11.60 -3.58
C ASP A 37 5.15 -10.77 -4.80
N SER A 38 5.63 -11.13 -6.00
CA SER A 38 5.36 -10.37 -7.20
C SER A 38 3.88 -10.39 -7.59
N ILE A 39 3.20 -11.50 -7.33
CA ILE A 39 1.77 -11.62 -7.62
C ILE A 39 0.96 -10.75 -6.65
N ASP A 40 1.28 -10.84 -5.38
CA ASP A 40 0.64 -10.01 -4.35
C ASP A 40 0.83 -8.54 -4.65
N TRP A 41 2.03 -8.17 -5.13
CA TRP A 41 2.34 -6.78 -5.45
C TRP A 41 1.46 -6.26 -6.60
N LYS A 42 1.19 -7.09 -7.59
CA LYS A 42 0.30 -6.73 -8.70
C LYS A 42 -1.12 -6.51 -8.21
N ILE A 43 -1.60 -7.39 -7.33
CA ILE A 43 -2.93 -7.28 -6.74
C ILE A 43 -3.02 -6.00 -5.90
N PHE A 44 -2.02 -5.75 -5.09
CA PHE A 44 -1.93 -4.55 -4.26
C PHE A 44 -1.99 -3.29 -5.12
N THR A 45 -1.20 -3.22 -6.17
CA THR A 45 -1.17 -2.08 -7.09
C THR A 45 -2.52 -1.86 -7.74
N PHE A 46 -3.17 -2.93 -8.19
CA PHE A 46 -4.48 -2.86 -8.83
C PHE A 46 -5.52 -2.22 -7.89
N TYR A 47 -5.60 -2.71 -6.66
CA TYR A 47 -6.56 -2.16 -5.70
C TYR A 47 -6.21 -0.74 -5.29
N LEU A 48 -4.92 -0.44 -5.15
CA LEU A 48 -4.47 0.88 -4.78
C LEU A 48 -4.88 1.91 -5.82
N GLU A 49 -4.65 1.60 -7.10
CA GLU A 49 -5.03 2.50 -8.19
C GLU A 49 -6.54 2.73 -8.22
N GLY A 50 -7.33 1.67 -7.98
CA GLY A 50 -8.78 1.76 -8.00
C GLY A 50 -9.35 2.57 -6.85
N ILE A 51 -8.86 2.35 -5.64
CA ILE A 51 -9.39 3.03 -4.45
C ILE A 51 -8.96 4.48 -4.39
N PHE A 52 -7.73 4.79 -4.78
CA PHE A 52 -7.21 6.15 -4.72
C PHE A 52 -7.37 6.92 -6.04
N ASP A 53 -7.87 6.25 -7.07
CA ASP A 53 -8.08 6.86 -8.40
C ASP A 53 -6.79 7.48 -8.94
N ILE A 54 -5.71 6.72 -8.89
CA ILE A 54 -4.40 7.15 -9.37
C ILE A 54 -3.86 6.14 -10.36
N SER A 55 -2.90 6.59 -11.18
CA SER A 55 -2.14 5.70 -12.05
C SER A 55 -0.73 5.58 -11.51
N VAL A 56 -0.31 4.35 -11.22
CA VAL A 56 1.02 4.09 -10.71
C VAL A 56 1.86 3.44 -11.79
N ARG A 57 2.95 4.08 -12.14
CA ARG A 57 3.89 3.49 -13.11
C ARG A 57 4.67 2.40 -12.40
N GLY A 58 4.95 1.32 -13.15
CA GLY A 58 5.45 0.07 -12.61
C GLY A 58 6.64 0.14 -11.67
N GLY A 59 7.49 1.16 -11.78
CA GLY A 59 8.65 1.27 -10.92
C GLY A 59 8.45 2.08 -9.64
N GLU A 60 7.40 2.90 -9.57
CA GLU A 60 7.23 3.82 -8.45
C GLU A 60 6.97 3.12 -7.11
N LEU A 61 6.06 2.15 -7.10
CA LEU A 61 5.73 1.42 -5.87
C LEU A 61 6.85 0.50 -5.41
N LEU A 62 7.70 0.05 -6.32
CA LEU A 62 8.81 -0.83 -5.96
C LEU A 62 9.84 -0.13 -5.07
N ASN A 63 9.87 1.19 -5.09
CA ASN A 63 10.76 1.98 -4.25
C ASN A 63 10.19 2.24 -2.85
N LEU A 64 8.93 1.85 -2.62
CA LEU A 64 8.28 2.03 -1.34
C LEU A 64 8.48 0.77 -0.51
N GLY A 65 9.37 0.82 0.46
CA GLY A 65 9.73 -0.35 1.24
C GLY A 65 8.80 -0.67 2.40
N SER A 66 7.99 0.29 2.84
CA SER A 66 7.14 0.12 4.01
C SER A 66 5.78 0.76 3.82
N VAL A 67 4.85 0.42 4.73
CA VAL A 67 3.51 1.03 4.77
C VAL A 67 3.63 2.55 4.91
N ASN A 68 4.50 3.01 5.79
CA ASN A 68 4.69 4.45 6.00
C ASN A 68 5.17 5.16 4.73
N ASP A 69 6.06 4.54 3.97
CA ASP A 69 6.52 5.11 2.70
C ASP A 69 5.36 5.30 1.72
N THR A 70 4.46 4.32 1.68
CA THR A 70 3.28 4.40 0.82
C THR A 70 2.34 5.51 1.29
N LEU A 71 2.16 5.67 2.60
CA LEU A 71 1.35 6.74 3.14
C LEU A 71 1.87 8.11 2.71
N GLN A 72 3.19 8.30 2.78
CA GLN A 72 3.81 9.55 2.35
C GLN A 72 3.63 9.79 0.85
N PHE A 73 3.80 8.75 0.06
CA PHE A 73 3.58 8.81 -1.39
C PHE A 73 2.15 9.23 -1.71
N LEU A 74 1.17 8.64 -1.06
CA LEU A 74 -0.24 8.93 -1.30
C LEU A 74 -0.60 10.35 -0.85
N LYS A 75 -0.05 10.81 0.25
CA LYS A 75 -0.27 12.17 0.73
C LYS A 75 0.23 13.19 -0.29
N ASN A 76 1.36 12.92 -0.92
CA ASN A 76 1.96 13.83 -1.89
C ASN A 76 1.28 13.76 -3.26
N THR A 77 0.62 12.65 -3.56
CA THR A 77 -0.06 12.43 -4.85
C THR A 77 -1.51 12.89 -4.81
N ALA A 78 -2.15 12.69 -3.70
CA ALA A 78 -3.54 13.09 -3.50
C ALA A 78 -3.61 14.54 -2.99
#